data_613bd349b9338f2a381f8b1154f0fb3c
#
_entry.id   613bd349b9338f2a381f8b1154f0fb3c
#
_cell.length_a   1.000
_cell.length_b   1.000
_cell.length_c   1.000
_cell.angle_alpha   90.00
_cell.angle_beta   90.00
_cell.angle_gamma   90.00
#
_symmetry.space_group_name_H-M   'P 1'
#
loop_
_entity.id
_entity.type
_entity.pdbx_description
1 polymer ?
#
loop_
_entity_poly.entity_id
_entity_poly.type
_entity_poly.pdbx_seq_one_letter_code
_entity_poly.pdbx_strand_id
1 'polypeptide(L)' 'MAETEIIFSVQESPEGGYEARALGYSIFTQADTMEELKLNVREAVRCHFDEGKAPPVIRLHMVKDEVISA' A
#
# COMPACT_ATOMS: atom_id res chain seq x y z
N MET A 1 -5.33 17.89 -12.95
CA MET A 1 -6.50 17.24 -12.33
C MET A 1 -6.08 16.58 -11.03
N ALA A 2 -6.81 16.80 -9.98
CA ALA A 2 -6.47 16.21 -8.68
C ALA A 2 -6.75 14.72 -8.67
N GLU A 3 -5.86 13.96 -8.06
CA GLU A 3 -6.06 12.55 -7.86
C GLU A 3 -7.17 12.33 -6.83
N THR A 4 -8.09 11.44 -7.12
CA THR A 4 -9.15 11.09 -6.20
C THR A 4 -8.83 9.88 -5.35
N GLU A 5 -7.88 9.06 -5.80
CA GLU A 5 -7.42 7.92 -5.02
C GLU A 5 -5.96 7.60 -5.34
N ILE A 6 -5.31 6.96 -4.38
CA ILE A 6 -3.99 6.40 -4.58
C ILE A 6 -4.12 4.88 -4.37
N ILE A 7 -3.51 4.12 -5.26
CA ILE A 7 -3.62 2.66 -5.24
C ILE A 7 -2.30 2.05 -4.79
N PHE A 8 -2.38 1.15 -3.82
CA PHE A 8 -1.23 0.38 -3.37
C PHE A 8 -1.41 -1.07 -3.79
N SER A 9 -0.35 -1.63 -4.35
CA SER A 9 -0.28 -3.06 -4.60
C SER A 9 0.22 -3.72 -3.32
N VAL A 10 -0.56 -4.62 -2.76
CA VAL A 10 -0.25 -5.29 -1.49
C VAL A 10 -0.03 -6.77 -1.73
N GLN A 11 1.06 -7.30 -1.20
CA GLN A 11 1.36 -8.73 -1.32
C GLN A 11 1.98 -9.23 -0.02
N GLU A 12 1.91 -10.54 0.17
CA GLU A 12 2.54 -11.16 1.32
C GLU A 12 4.05 -11.20 1.11
N SER A 13 4.79 -10.87 2.16
CA SER A 13 6.23 -10.95 2.12
C SER A 13 6.68 -12.41 2.26
N PRO A 14 7.72 -12.83 1.53
CA PRO A 14 8.26 -14.20 1.67
C PRO A 14 8.69 -14.54 3.09
N GLU A 15 9.04 -13.53 3.86
CA GLU A 15 9.51 -13.72 5.24
C GLU A 15 8.40 -13.57 6.27
N GLY A 16 7.16 -13.44 5.82
CA GLY A 16 6.02 -13.18 6.66
C GLY A 16 5.64 -11.71 6.63
N GLY A 17 4.40 -11.44 6.98
CA GLY A 17 3.89 -10.09 6.93
C GLY A 17 3.45 -9.67 5.54
N TYR A 18 3.29 -8.36 5.37
CA TYR A 18 2.76 -7.78 4.14
C TYR A 18 3.58 -6.58 3.72
N GLU A 19 3.60 -6.33 2.41
CA GLU A 19 4.23 -5.14 1.89
C GLU A 19 3.29 -4.45 0.92
N ALA A 20 3.38 -3.12 0.88
CA ALA A 20 2.53 -2.29 0.05
C ALA A 20 3.39 -1.30 -0.74
N ARG A 21 3.10 -1.19 -2.01
CA ARG A 21 3.82 -0.29 -2.91
C ARG A 21 2.81 0.56 -3.68
N ALA A 22 2.96 1.87 -3.62
CA ALA A 22 2.08 2.76 -4.35
C ALA A 22 2.34 2.69 -5.84
N LEU A 23 1.28 2.75 -6.62
CA LEU A 23 1.39 2.83 -8.07
C LEU A 23 1.50 4.29 -8.46
N GLY A 24 2.58 4.63 -9.16
CA GLY A 24 2.81 6.00 -9.62
C GLY A 24 3.48 6.92 -8.61
N TYR A 25 3.84 6.41 -7.45
CA TYR A 25 4.52 7.19 -6.42
C TYR A 25 5.62 6.36 -5.78
N SER A 26 6.65 7.02 -5.28
CA SER A 26 7.75 6.35 -4.59
C SER A 26 7.43 6.14 -3.13
N ILE A 27 6.39 5.36 -2.86
CA ILE A 27 5.96 5.05 -1.49
C ILE A 27 5.95 3.53 -1.33
N PHE A 28 6.64 3.07 -0.30
CA PHE A 28 6.71 1.66 0.04
C PHE A 28 6.61 1.52 1.55
N THR A 29 5.86 0.54 2.01
CA THR A 29 5.77 0.25 3.44
C THR A 29 5.52 -1.24 3.65
N GLN A 30 5.79 -1.72 4.84
CA GLN A 30 5.59 -3.11 5.20
C GLN A 30 5.19 -3.21 6.66
N ALA A 31 4.55 -4.32 7.01
CA ALA A 31 4.10 -4.56 8.38
C ALA A 31 3.88 -6.05 8.59
N ASP A 32 3.83 -6.47 9.84
CA ASP A 32 3.62 -7.87 10.18
C ASP A 32 2.16 -8.29 10.05
N THR A 33 1.23 -7.35 10.23
CA THR A 33 -0.20 -7.63 10.14
C THR A 33 -0.86 -6.67 9.17
N MET A 34 -2.04 -7.05 8.69
CA MET A 34 -2.80 -6.20 7.79
C MET A 34 -3.25 -4.91 8.49
N GLU A 35 -3.62 -4.98 9.77
CA GLU A 35 -4.00 -3.80 10.53
C GLU A 35 -2.87 -2.80 10.63
N GLU A 36 -1.66 -3.28 10.94
CA GLU A 36 -0.48 -2.42 10.98
C GLU A 36 -0.17 -1.84 9.60
N LEU A 37 -0.33 -2.66 8.56
CA LEU A 37 -0.07 -2.21 7.20
C LEU A 37 -0.97 -1.04 6.84
N LYS A 38 -2.24 -1.12 7.17
CA LYS A 38 -3.20 -0.04 6.90
C LYS A 38 -2.80 1.25 7.60
N LEU A 39 -2.37 1.15 8.84
CA LEU A 39 -1.90 2.31 9.59
C LEU A 39 -0.64 2.89 8.95
N ASN A 40 0.30 2.03 8.59
CA ASN A 40 1.56 2.46 7.99
C ASN A 40 1.35 3.08 6.61
N VAL A 41 0.44 2.53 5.82
CA VAL A 41 0.09 3.09 4.51
C VAL A 41 -0.50 4.49 4.68
N ARG A 42 -1.43 4.65 5.60
CA ARG A 42 -2.06 5.94 5.86
C ARG A 42 -1.02 6.98 6.27
N GLU A 43 -0.12 6.58 7.17
CA GLU A 43 0.94 7.46 7.64
C GLU A 43 1.91 7.84 6.52
N ALA A 44 2.27 6.85 5.69
CA ALA A 44 3.17 7.09 4.56
C ALA A 44 2.58 8.06 3.55
N VAL A 45 1.28 7.93 3.26
CA VAL A 45 0.59 8.84 2.36
C VAL A 45 0.58 10.25 2.95
N ARG A 46 0.27 10.34 4.23
CA ARG A 46 0.23 11.62 4.92
C ARG A 46 1.58 12.33 4.89
N CYS A 47 2.66 11.56 5.04
CA CYS A 47 4.01 12.12 5.01
C CYS A 47 4.49 12.47 3.60
N HIS A 48 4.00 11.77 2.59
CA HIS A 48 4.43 12.00 1.21
C HIS A 48 3.82 13.25 0.58
N PHE A 49 2.58 13.54 0.93
CA PHE A 49 1.86 14.68 0.36
C PHE A 49 1.82 15.83 1.35
N ASP A 50 1.77 17.04 0.83
CA ASP A 50 1.56 18.23 1.65
C ASP A 50 0.15 18.19 2.23
N GLU A 51 -0.03 18.91 3.32
CA GLU A 51 -1.32 18.98 3.99
C GLU A 51 -2.41 19.43 3.02
N GLY A 52 -3.49 18.67 2.98
CA GLY A 52 -4.60 18.94 2.09
C GLY A 52 -4.39 18.52 0.65
N LYS A 53 -3.22 17.93 0.33
CA LYS A 53 -2.90 17.51 -1.03
C LYS A 53 -3.02 16.00 -1.24
N ALA A 54 -3.12 15.23 -0.17
CA ALA A 54 -3.23 13.78 -0.28
C ALA A 54 -4.58 13.39 -0.89
N PRO A 55 -4.59 12.34 -1.74
CA PRO A 55 -5.86 11.81 -2.25
C PRO A 55 -6.74 11.37 -1.08
N PRO A 56 -8.05 11.61 -1.15
CA PRO A 56 -8.95 11.26 -0.04
C PRO A 56 -9.19 9.76 0.11
N VAL A 57 -8.90 8.98 -0.92
CA VAL A 57 -9.15 7.54 -0.90
C VAL A 57 -7.84 6.79 -1.12
N ILE A 58 -7.60 5.80 -0.27
CA ILE A 58 -6.47 4.89 -0.42
C ILE A 58 -7.06 3.52 -0.74
N ARG A 59 -6.68 2.97 -1.90
CA ARG A 59 -7.15 1.65 -2.31
C ARG A 59 -6.03 0.65 -2.15
N LEU A 60 -6.29 -0.43 -1.44
CA LEU A 60 -5.33 -1.52 -1.31
C LEU A 60 -5.74 -2.63 -2.28
N HIS A 61 -4.91 -2.85 -3.29
CA HIS A 61 -5.13 -3.89 -4.29
C HIS A 61 -4.34 -5.11 -3.86
N MET A 62 -5.05 -6.15 -3.42
CA MET A 62 -4.41 -7.37 -2.91
C MET A 62 -3.93 -8.23 -4.05
N VAL A 63 -2.64 -8.56 -4.04
CA VAL A 63 -2.03 -9.44 -5.03
C VAL A 63 -1.63 -10.72 -4.33
N LYS A 64 -2.09 -11.84 -4.84
CA LYS A 64 -1.80 -13.14 -4.26
C LYS A 64 -1.29 -14.07 -5.35
N ASP A 65 -0.10 -14.61 -5.14
CA ASP A 65 0.46 -15.62 -6.01
C ASP A 65 0.19 -17.00 -5.43
N GLU A 66 -0.18 -17.93 -6.28
CA GLU A 66 -0.38 -19.30 -5.85
C GLU A 66 0.37 -20.21 -6.81
N VAL A 67 1.24 -21.03 -6.26
CA VAL A 67 2.07 -21.93 -7.06
C VAL A 67 1.58 -23.35 -6.89
N ILE A 68 1.29 -24.00 -8.01
CA ILE A 68 0.90 -25.40 -8.00
C ILE A 68 1.87 -26.18 -8.88
N SER A 69 2.03 -27.45 -8.57
CA SER A 69 2.85 -28.34 -9.39
C SER A 69 2.10 -28.72 -10.67
N ALA A 70 2.81 -28.67 -11.79
CA ALA A 70 2.23 -29.06 -13.06
C ALA A 70 2.17 -30.60 -13.18
#